data_87eaa2038d5a72254287bf1726fa02f8
#
_entry.id   87eaa2038d5a72254287bf1726fa02f8
#
_cell.length_a   1.000
_cell.length_b   1.000
_cell.length_c   1.000
_cell.angle_alpha   90.00
_cell.angle_beta   90.00
_cell.angle_gamma   90.00
#
_symmetry.space_group_name_H-M   'P 1'
#
loop_
_entity.id
_entity.type
_entity.pdbx_description
1 polymer ?
#
loop_
_entity_poly.entity_id
_entity_poly.type
_entity_poly.pdbx_seq_one_letter_code
_entity_poly.pdbx_strand_id
1 'polypeptide(L)'
;EIMPSLVGSEMCIRDRLNGEWEFNEKKANKAIKFIENFCHHSEGRSDLLHLELWQKAIVSAIFGIMDKTTGYRQFREVFIIVARKNGKTLFAAAIAAYMTYVDGEYGAKVYFLAPKLDQADLVYDAFYQIVQSDDELDSITKKRRSDIYIKAFNTSVKKIAFNSKKSDGFNPQLVVNDEMEAWPGDQGLKQYEVMTSALGARKQPLIISIATAGYVNDGIFDELFKRATAFLKGNSREKRLLPFIYMIDDIEKWDSIEELKKSNPNLGVSVSVEYYLEQIEIARNSISKKVEFMTKFCNIKQNSAVAWLDYWDVMKCVHEEKPLSLEDFKGCYCVGGIDLSRTTDLTAASIVINRDGINHIFTRFYMPQKRYEVAINEDNTPYNIYRDRGFLFISGENQVDYKDVYNWFIELVKVYKIKPLKIGYDRYSANYLVEDLKTAGFHTDDVYQGTNLTPILHLSLIHTPSPRD
;
A
#
# COMPACT_ATOMS: atom_id res chain seq x y z
N GLU A 1 8.25 18.05 22.48
CA GLU A 1 8.10 18.33 21.03
C GLU A 1 7.29 17.22 20.40
N ILE A 2 6.11 17.56 19.92
CA ILE A 2 5.15 16.61 19.36
C ILE A 2 5.57 16.38 17.91
N MET A 3 5.75 15.10 17.52
CA MET A 3 6.16 14.75 16.15
C MET A 3 5.15 15.27 15.10
N PRO A 4 5.60 15.86 13.98
CA PRO A 4 4.72 16.43 12.95
C PRO A 4 3.69 15.44 12.39
N SER A 5 4.02 14.14 12.31
CA SER A 5 3.11 13.07 11.89
C SER A 5 1.90 12.85 12.83
N LEU A 6 1.99 13.32 14.10
CA LEU A 6 0.88 13.28 15.06
C LEU A 6 -0.03 14.52 14.97
N VAL A 7 0.44 15.62 14.37
CA VAL A 7 -0.30 16.90 14.35
C VAL A 7 -1.70 16.77 13.72
N GLY A 8 -1.81 16.03 12.61
CA GLY A 8 -3.11 15.76 12.00
C GLY A 8 -4.03 14.92 12.88
N SER A 9 -3.48 13.90 13.55
CA SER A 9 -4.22 13.03 14.48
C SER A 9 -4.65 13.79 15.74
N GLU A 10 -3.79 14.64 16.29
CA GLU A 10 -4.11 15.46 17.47
C GLU A 10 -5.20 16.49 17.21
N MET A 11 -5.16 17.18 16.06
CA MET A 11 -6.20 18.13 15.68
C MET A 11 -7.55 17.44 15.53
N CYS A 12 -7.59 16.29 14.86
CA CYS A 12 -8.81 15.50 14.73
C CYS A 12 -9.31 14.93 16.07
N ILE A 13 -8.42 14.62 17.01
CA ILE A 13 -8.79 14.16 18.36
C ILE A 13 -9.34 15.32 19.19
N ARG A 14 -8.71 16.49 19.19
CA ARG A 14 -9.16 17.67 19.96
C ARG A 14 -10.54 18.16 19.52
N ASP A 15 -10.79 18.27 18.23
CA ASP A 15 -12.09 18.73 17.69
C ASP A 15 -13.23 17.77 18.06
N ARG A 16 -12.94 16.50 18.28
CA ARG A 16 -13.93 15.48 18.65
C ARG A 16 -14.22 15.41 20.14
N LEU A 17 -13.28 15.81 20.99
CA LEU A 17 -13.48 15.80 22.46
C LEU A 17 -14.52 16.83 22.92
N ASN A 18 -14.92 17.78 22.08
CA ASN A 18 -15.92 18.80 22.41
C ASN A 18 -17.38 18.37 22.17
N GLY A 19 -17.64 17.13 21.70
CA GLY A 19 -18.97 16.64 21.33
C GLY A 19 -19.42 15.40 22.13
N GLU A 20 -19.70 14.34 21.38
CA GLU A 20 -20.20 13.04 21.88
C GLU A 20 -19.13 12.22 22.65
N TRP A 21 -17.86 12.60 22.51
CA TRP A 21 -16.71 11.84 23.00
C TRP A 21 -16.00 12.55 24.14
N GLU A 22 -15.37 11.77 25.02
CA GLU A 22 -14.51 12.27 26.10
C GLU A 22 -13.23 11.42 26.20
N PHE A 23 -12.17 12.00 26.75
CA PHE A 23 -10.97 11.26 27.09
C PHE A 23 -11.05 10.72 28.50
N ASN A 24 -10.99 9.41 28.62
CA ASN A 24 -10.98 8.70 29.90
C ASN A 24 -9.55 8.23 30.24
N GLU A 25 -8.84 9.07 30.99
CA GLU A 25 -7.46 8.81 31.38
C GLU A 25 -7.29 7.48 32.14
N LYS A 26 -8.26 7.11 33.01
CA LYS A 26 -8.18 5.85 33.77
C LYS A 26 -8.18 4.63 32.85
N LYS A 27 -8.98 4.62 31.79
CA LYS A 27 -9.03 3.54 30.82
C LYS A 27 -7.75 3.51 29.97
N ALA A 28 -7.26 4.66 29.52
CA ALA A 28 -5.99 4.77 28.80
C ALA A 28 -4.83 4.22 29.64
N ASN A 29 -4.69 4.71 30.86
CA ASN A 29 -3.64 4.28 31.81
C ASN A 29 -3.76 2.82 32.20
N LYS A 30 -4.98 2.25 32.25
CA LYS A 30 -5.19 0.82 32.52
C LYS A 30 -4.56 -0.03 31.41
N ALA A 31 -4.76 0.34 30.15
CA ALA A 31 -4.18 -0.38 29.02
C ALA A 31 -2.64 -0.26 29.00
N ILE A 32 -2.10 0.95 29.17
CA ILE A 32 -0.66 1.17 29.25
C ILE A 32 -0.03 0.35 30.38
N LYS A 33 -0.59 0.44 31.61
CA LYS A 33 -0.07 -0.28 32.77
C LYS A 33 -0.13 -1.79 32.59
N PHE A 34 -1.19 -2.32 31.96
CA PHE A 34 -1.23 -3.75 31.68
C PHE A 34 -0.09 -4.13 30.75
N ILE A 35 0.10 -3.41 29.66
CA ILE A 35 1.18 -3.72 28.71
C ILE A 35 2.55 -3.64 29.39
N GLU A 36 2.81 -2.58 30.17
CA GLU A 36 4.12 -2.39 30.83
C GLU A 36 4.37 -3.31 32.03
N ASN A 37 3.36 -3.93 32.60
CA ASN A 37 3.49 -4.82 33.76
C ASN A 37 3.43 -6.31 33.41
N PHE A 38 2.82 -6.69 32.28
CA PHE A 38 2.59 -8.09 31.93
C PHE A 38 3.22 -8.51 30.60
N CYS A 39 3.55 -7.56 29.72
CA CYS A 39 4.15 -7.90 28.45
C CYS A 39 5.67 -7.81 28.50
N HIS A 40 6.34 -8.83 27.98
CA HIS A 40 7.79 -8.91 27.91
C HIS A 40 8.28 -8.84 26.47
N HIS A 41 9.53 -8.44 26.31
CA HIS A 41 10.22 -8.59 25.03
C HIS A 41 10.41 -10.08 24.72
N SER A 42 10.24 -10.45 23.46
CA SER A 42 10.33 -11.85 22.99
C SER A 42 11.60 -12.14 22.19
N GLU A 43 12.32 -11.08 21.76
CA GLU A 43 13.53 -11.20 20.94
C GLU A 43 14.63 -10.27 21.47
N GLY A 44 15.85 -10.78 21.53
CA GLY A 44 17.04 -10.04 21.94
C GLY A 44 17.15 -9.71 23.42
N ARG A 45 16.04 -9.67 24.14
CA ARG A 45 15.94 -9.43 25.59
C ARG A 45 14.63 -9.98 26.15
N SER A 46 14.52 -10.14 27.48
CA SER A 46 13.35 -10.75 28.15
C SER A 46 12.74 -9.88 29.23
N ASP A 47 13.16 -8.62 29.35
CA ASP A 47 12.62 -7.67 30.31
C ASP A 47 11.22 -7.19 29.93
N LEU A 48 10.55 -6.51 30.83
CA LEU A 48 9.24 -5.91 30.63
C LEU A 48 9.25 -4.91 29.48
N LEU A 49 8.17 -4.91 28.70
CA LEU A 49 8.00 -3.97 27.59
C LEU A 49 7.65 -2.58 28.12
N HIS A 50 8.52 -1.64 27.93
CA HIS A 50 8.23 -0.22 28.17
C HIS A 50 7.82 0.45 26.87
N LEU A 51 6.60 1.00 26.85
CA LEU A 51 6.07 1.66 25.67
C LEU A 51 6.74 3.02 25.44
N GLU A 52 7.18 3.25 24.21
CA GLU A 52 7.61 4.56 23.76
C GLU A 52 6.45 5.57 23.69
N LEU A 53 6.73 6.86 23.70
CA LEU A 53 5.69 7.90 23.72
C LEU A 53 4.68 7.77 22.59
N TRP A 54 5.15 7.44 21.38
CA TRP A 54 4.27 7.25 20.23
C TRP A 54 3.35 6.04 20.40
N GLN A 55 3.82 4.97 21.02
CA GLN A 55 3.01 3.79 21.35
C GLN A 55 2.00 4.10 22.44
N LYS A 56 2.41 4.84 23.49
CA LYS A 56 1.49 5.33 24.54
C LYS A 56 0.39 6.21 23.95
N ALA A 57 0.73 7.08 22.98
CA ALA A 57 -0.25 7.92 22.30
C ALA A 57 -1.29 7.07 21.54
N ILE A 58 -0.85 6.04 20.81
CA ILE A 58 -1.74 5.12 20.09
C ILE A 58 -2.65 4.37 21.08
N VAL A 59 -2.09 3.75 22.12
CA VAL A 59 -2.85 3.01 23.14
C VAL A 59 -3.86 3.93 23.84
N SER A 60 -3.43 5.16 24.19
CA SER A 60 -4.31 6.15 24.82
C SER A 60 -5.46 6.56 23.90
N ALA A 61 -5.22 6.75 22.62
CA ALA A 61 -6.28 7.08 21.66
C ALA A 61 -7.27 5.93 21.47
N ILE A 62 -6.78 4.69 21.35
CA ILE A 62 -7.63 3.50 21.18
C ILE A 62 -8.53 3.27 22.40
N PHE A 63 -7.94 3.27 23.61
CA PHE A 63 -8.63 2.83 24.81
C PHE A 63 -9.14 3.98 25.70
N GLY A 64 -8.71 5.21 25.45
CA GLY A 64 -9.07 6.36 26.26
C GLY A 64 -10.19 7.24 25.67
N ILE A 65 -10.43 7.23 24.36
CA ILE A 65 -11.48 8.04 23.76
C ILE A 65 -12.80 7.27 23.75
N MET A 66 -13.75 7.73 24.56
CA MET A 66 -14.96 7.02 24.90
C MET A 66 -16.21 7.86 24.58
N ASP A 67 -17.27 7.16 24.21
CA ASP A 67 -18.60 7.73 24.08
C ASP A 67 -19.17 8.06 25.48
N LYS A 68 -19.61 9.31 25.69
CA LYS A 68 -20.09 9.81 26.97
C LYS A 68 -21.35 9.09 27.47
N THR A 69 -22.17 8.60 26.56
CA THR A 69 -23.44 7.96 26.88
C THR A 69 -23.29 6.47 27.13
N THR A 70 -22.59 5.79 26.24
CA THR A 70 -22.46 4.31 26.30
C THR A 70 -21.23 3.84 27.06
N GLY A 71 -20.22 4.70 27.20
CA GLY A 71 -18.92 4.36 27.75
C GLY A 71 -18.11 3.40 26.86
N TYR A 72 -18.49 3.26 25.59
CA TYR A 72 -17.78 2.41 24.62
C TYR A 72 -16.70 3.21 23.88
N ARG A 73 -15.68 2.48 23.35
CA ARG A 73 -14.61 3.09 22.55
C ARG A 73 -15.16 3.80 21.31
N GLN A 74 -14.59 4.97 21.00
CA GLN A 74 -14.88 5.63 19.74
C GLN A 74 -14.43 4.79 18.56
N PHE A 75 -13.16 4.36 18.55
CA PHE A 75 -12.55 3.73 17.39
C PHE A 75 -12.80 2.22 17.36
N ARG A 76 -13.10 1.73 16.15
CA ARG A 76 -13.28 0.30 15.84
C ARG A 76 -12.31 -0.17 14.78
N GLU A 77 -11.65 0.74 14.11
CA GLU A 77 -10.72 0.49 13.03
C GLU A 77 -9.49 1.38 13.23
N VAL A 78 -8.33 0.77 13.37
CA VAL A 78 -7.05 1.44 13.59
C VAL A 78 -6.12 1.05 12.46
N PHE A 79 -5.53 2.03 11.80
CA PHE A 79 -4.58 1.83 10.72
C PHE A 79 -3.25 2.47 11.08
N ILE A 80 -2.20 1.64 11.25
CA ILE A 80 -0.87 2.07 11.67
C ILE A 80 0.11 1.78 10.56
N ILE A 81 0.64 2.82 9.95
CA ILE A 81 1.72 2.74 8.97
C ILE A 81 2.99 3.26 9.64
N VAL A 82 3.98 2.41 9.80
CA VAL A 82 5.29 2.76 10.34
C VAL A 82 6.36 1.90 9.70
N ALA A 83 7.55 2.45 9.48
CA ALA A 83 8.65 1.79 8.79
C ALA A 83 9.09 0.49 9.49
N ARG A 84 9.89 -0.32 8.81
CA ARG A 84 10.38 -1.60 9.36
C ARG A 84 11.24 -1.39 10.61
N LYS A 85 11.31 -2.43 11.47
CA LYS A 85 12.12 -2.47 12.69
C LYS A 85 11.66 -1.52 13.82
N ASN A 86 10.46 -0.96 13.74
CA ASN A 86 9.87 -0.14 14.82
C ASN A 86 9.03 -0.96 15.82
N GLY A 87 9.18 -2.28 15.88
CA GLY A 87 8.54 -3.13 16.90
C GLY A 87 7.03 -3.34 16.69
N LYS A 88 6.52 -3.21 15.45
CA LYS A 88 5.08 -3.34 15.10
C LYS A 88 4.44 -4.62 15.62
N THR A 89 5.08 -5.75 15.35
CA THR A 89 4.55 -7.10 15.65
C THR A 89 4.36 -7.30 17.15
N LEU A 90 5.39 -6.99 17.95
CA LEU A 90 5.31 -7.08 19.41
C LEU A 90 4.29 -6.10 19.98
N PHE A 91 4.22 -4.88 19.45
CA PHE A 91 3.24 -3.86 19.87
C PHE A 91 1.80 -4.32 19.60
N ALA A 92 1.53 -4.88 18.42
CA ALA A 92 0.22 -5.44 18.09
C ALA A 92 -0.14 -6.66 18.98
N ALA A 93 0.85 -7.51 19.26
CA ALA A 93 0.68 -8.64 20.17
C ALA A 93 0.38 -8.19 21.62
N ALA A 94 1.02 -7.13 22.09
CA ALA A 94 0.77 -6.54 23.43
C ALA A 94 -0.64 -5.93 23.53
N ILE A 95 -1.11 -5.22 22.48
CA ILE A 95 -2.50 -4.74 22.42
C ILE A 95 -3.48 -5.92 22.39
N ALA A 96 -3.15 -6.98 21.66
CA ALA A 96 -3.98 -8.20 21.63
C ALA A 96 -4.04 -8.88 23.00
N ALA A 97 -2.94 -8.89 23.76
CA ALA A 97 -2.93 -9.41 25.13
C ALA A 97 -3.89 -8.61 26.03
N TYR A 98 -3.81 -7.27 26.01
CA TYR A 98 -4.74 -6.43 26.75
C TYR A 98 -6.21 -6.70 26.37
N MET A 99 -6.52 -6.77 25.09
CA MET A 99 -7.87 -7.07 24.57
C MET A 99 -8.35 -8.47 24.96
N THR A 100 -7.44 -9.42 25.11
CA THR A 100 -7.76 -10.82 25.43
C THR A 100 -8.04 -11.00 26.92
N TYR A 101 -7.23 -10.38 27.79
CA TYR A 101 -7.26 -10.63 29.22
C TYR A 101 -8.04 -9.59 30.04
N VAL A 102 -8.19 -8.36 29.52
CA VAL A 102 -8.75 -7.24 30.31
C VAL A 102 -9.95 -6.58 29.66
N ASP A 103 -9.89 -6.29 28.37
CA ASP A 103 -10.90 -5.47 27.67
C ASP A 103 -11.87 -6.30 26.82
N GLY A 104 -11.64 -7.61 26.69
CA GLY A 104 -12.45 -8.50 25.89
C GLY A 104 -13.83 -8.80 26.51
N GLU A 105 -14.82 -9.02 25.63
CA GLU A 105 -16.14 -9.51 26.01
C GLU A 105 -16.09 -11.03 26.23
N TYR A 106 -16.97 -11.58 27.09
CA TYR A 106 -17.07 -13.02 27.27
C TYR A 106 -17.31 -13.76 25.96
N GLY A 107 -16.58 -14.84 25.74
CA GLY A 107 -16.60 -15.57 24.46
C GLY A 107 -15.92 -14.86 23.31
N ALA A 108 -14.97 -13.97 23.61
CA ALA A 108 -14.22 -13.21 22.61
C ALA A 108 -13.48 -14.13 21.63
N LYS A 109 -13.39 -13.69 20.38
CA LYS A 109 -12.58 -14.30 19.34
C LYS A 109 -11.55 -13.28 18.87
N VAL A 110 -10.29 -13.66 18.96
CA VAL A 110 -9.15 -12.87 18.49
C VAL A 110 -8.53 -13.55 17.28
N TYR A 111 -8.32 -12.81 16.22
CA TYR A 111 -7.77 -13.33 14.98
C TYR A 111 -6.54 -12.54 14.55
N PHE A 112 -5.47 -13.27 14.22
CA PHE A 112 -4.28 -12.74 13.55
C PHE A 112 -4.31 -13.15 12.10
N LEU A 113 -4.30 -12.18 11.19
CA LEU A 113 -4.40 -12.38 9.75
C LEU A 113 -3.15 -11.88 9.05
N ALA A 114 -2.66 -12.67 8.10
CA ALA A 114 -1.64 -12.27 7.14
C ALA A 114 -1.87 -13.03 5.82
N PRO A 115 -1.19 -12.63 4.71
CA PRO A 115 -1.33 -13.31 3.43
C PRO A 115 -0.97 -14.79 3.48
N LYS A 116 0.07 -15.11 4.26
CA LYS A 116 0.55 -16.49 4.49
C LYS A 116 0.43 -16.85 5.96
N LEU A 117 0.24 -18.13 6.24
CA LEU A 117 0.10 -18.62 7.62
C LEU A 117 1.38 -18.36 8.43
N ASP A 118 2.55 -18.57 7.83
CA ASP A 118 3.85 -18.34 8.47
C ASP A 118 4.06 -16.87 8.88
N GLN A 119 3.44 -15.92 8.16
CA GLN A 119 3.46 -14.50 8.51
C GLN A 119 2.48 -14.21 9.67
N ALA A 120 1.29 -14.84 9.66
CA ALA A 120 0.35 -14.74 10.78
C ALA A 120 0.93 -15.36 12.07
N ASP A 121 1.86 -16.32 11.93
CA ASP A 121 2.57 -16.92 13.06
C ASP A 121 3.44 -15.90 13.81
N LEU A 122 3.99 -14.91 13.16
CA LEU A 122 4.86 -13.92 13.80
C LEU A 122 4.14 -13.18 14.94
N VAL A 123 2.94 -12.64 14.68
CA VAL A 123 2.15 -11.96 15.72
C VAL A 123 1.57 -12.94 16.73
N TYR A 124 1.13 -14.13 16.27
CA TYR A 124 0.58 -15.18 17.11
C TYR A 124 1.62 -15.74 18.10
N ASP A 125 2.84 -15.98 17.64
CA ASP A 125 3.92 -16.46 18.49
C ASP A 125 4.43 -15.38 19.43
N ALA A 126 4.53 -14.12 18.97
CA ALA A 126 4.82 -12.99 19.86
C ALA A 126 3.76 -12.85 20.98
N PHE A 127 2.49 -13.00 20.64
CA PHE A 127 1.40 -13.03 21.64
C PHE A 127 1.57 -14.20 22.63
N TYR A 128 1.88 -15.40 22.13
CA TYR A 128 2.05 -16.57 22.99
C TYR A 128 3.30 -16.46 23.87
N GLN A 129 4.37 -15.87 23.38
CA GLN A 129 5.58 -15.62 24.18
C GLN A 129 5.31 -14.61 25.32
N ILE A 130 4.52 -13.54 25.05
CA ILE A 130 4.06 -12.63 26.09
C ILE A 130 3.32 -13.42 27.18
N VAL A 131 2.41 -14.32 26.80
CA VAL A 131 1.66 -15.14 27.76
C VAL A 131 2.58 -16.03 28.60
N GLN A 132 3.54 -16.72 27.95
CA GLN A 132 4.45 -17.64 28.63
C GLN A 132 5.48 -16.92 29.53
N SER A 133 5.73 -15.64 29.29
CA SER A 133 6.68 -14.86 30.07
C SER A 133 6.11 -14.34 31.39
N ASP A 134 4.81 -14.51 31.62
CA ASP A 134 4.12 -14.08 32.83
C ASP A 134 3.34 -15.24 33.46
N ASP A 135 3.66 -15.57 34.70
CA ASP A 135 3.10 -16.73 35.41
C ASP A 135 1.56 -16.64 35.60
N GLU A 136 1.01 -15.43 35.79
CA GLU A 136 -0.44 -15.24 35.97
C GLU A 136 -1.15 -15.47 34.64
N LEU A 137 -0.66 -14.95 33.53
CA LEU A 137 -1.25 -15.15 32.22
C LEU A 137 -1.12 -16.61 31.76
N ASP A 138 0.04 -17.24 31.96
CA ASP A 138 0.25 -18.64 31.55
C ASP A 138 -0.66 -19.59 32.33
N SER A 139 -0.83 -19.38 33.65
CA SER A 139 -1.65 -20.25 34.52
C SER A 139 -3.12 -20.39 34.08
N ILE A 140 -3.69 -19.35 33.46
CA ILE A 140 -5.10 -19.33 33.00
C ILE A 140 -5.24 -19.62 31.49
N THR A 141 -4.14 -19.86 30.80
CA THR A 141 -4.10 -20.02 29.35
C THR A 141 -3.73 -21.44 28.94
N LYS A 142 -4.37 -21.94 27.89
CA LYS A 142 -4.10 -23.27 27.35
C LYS A 142 -3.85 -23.20 25.84
N LYS A 143 -2.61 -23.49 25.41
CA LYS A 143 -2.32 -23.71 23.99
C LYS A 143 -2.91 -25.03 23.54
N ARG A 144 -3.79 -24.99 22.55
CA ARG A 144 -4.39 -26.15 21.90
C ARG A 144 -3.84 -26.29 20.48
N ARG A 145 -4.13 -27.37 19.80
CA ARG A 145 -3.65 -27.60 18.43
C ARG A 145 -4.05 -26.50 17.45
N SER A 146 -5.23 -25.92 17.61
CA SER A 146 -5.83 -24.98 16.66
C SER A 146 -5.94 -23.53 17.15
N ASP A 147 -5.73 -23.30 18.45
CA ASP A 147 -5.87 -21.98 19.07
C ASP A 147 -5.19 -21.91 20.45
N ILE A 148 -5.09 -20.69 20.96
CA ILE A 148 -4.81 -20.42 22.38
C ILE A 148 -6.17 -20.12 23.04
N TYR A 149 -6.45 -20.76 24.16
CA TYR A 149 -7.75 -20.70 24.81
C TYR A 149 -7.64 -20.29 26.27
N ILE A 150 -8.42 -19.29 26.64
CA ILE A 150 -8.53 -18.76 28.00
C ILE A 150 -9.88 -19.19 28.57
N LYS A 151 -9.87 -20.21 29.46
CA LYS A 151 -11.08 -20.83 29.97
C LYS A 151 -11.94 -19.84 30.78
N ALA A 152 -11.32 -19.01 31.59
CA ALA A 152 -12.01 -18.06 32.49
C ALA A 152 -12.97 -17.13 31.71
N PHE A 153 -12.61 -16.72 30.50
CA PHE A 153 -13.36 -15.80 29.66
C PHE A 153 -14.02 -16.46 28.44
N ASN A 154 -13.85 -17.76 28.27
CA ASN A 154 -14.25 -18.49 27.05
C ASN A 154 -13.69 -17.87 25.79
N THR A 155 -12.49 -17.27 25.86
CA THR A 155 -11.84 -16.55 24.78
C THR A 155 -10.95 -17.49 23.98
N SER A 156 -10.89 -17.31 22.66
CA SER A 156 -9.96 -18.04 21.80
C SER A 156 -9.21 -17.10 20.87
N VAL A 157 -7.90 -17.35 20.74
CA VAL A 157 -6.99 -16.62 19.86
C VAL A 157 -6.53 -17.56 18.74
N LYS A 158 -6.69 -17.14 17.50
CA LYS A 158 -6.41 -17.94 16.30
C LYS A 158 -5.61 -17.16 15.27
N LYS A 159 -4.75 -17.86 14.54
CA LYS A 159 -4.12 -17.37 13.33
C LYS A 159 -4.90 -17.84 12.10
N ILE A 160 -5.02 -16.99 11.10
CA ILE A 160 -5.77 -17.27 9.86
C ILE A 160 -4.95 -16.78 8.67
N ALA A 161 -4.72 -17.66 7.69
CA ALA A 161 -4.28 -17.28 6.37
C ALA A 161 -5.50 -17.03 5.46
N PHE A 162 -5.32 -16.33 4.37
CA PHE A 162 -6.37 -16.09 3.40
C PHE A 162 -6.92 -17.40 2.86
N ASN A 163 -8.25 -17.56 2.99
CA ASN A 163 -8.96 -18.69 2.40
C ASN A 163 -10.38 -18.25 2.03
N SER A 164 -10.59 -17.91 0.79
CA SER A 164 -11.86 -17.42 0.24
C SER A 164 -13.05 -18.40 0.41
N LYS A 165 -12.80 -19.66 0.71
CA LYS A 165 -13.85 -20.69 0.80
C LYS A 165 -14.41 -20.91 2.22
N LYS A 166 -13.90 -20.26 3.25
CA LYS A 166 -14.31 -20.44 4.65
C LYS A 166 -14.61 -19.13 5.37
N SER A 167 -15.22 -18.19 4.68
CA SER A 167 -15.38 -16.82 5.17
C SER A 167 -16.59 -16.57 6.05
N ASP A 168 -17.47 -17.55 6.24
CA ASP A 168 -18.71 -17.38 7.00
C ASP A 168 -18.58 -17.84 8.45
N GLY A 169 -19.19 -17.08 9.38
CA GLY A 169 -19.28 -17.44 10.79
C GLY A 169 -18.21 -16.82 11.71
N PHE A 170 -17.47 -15.81 11.26
CA PHE A 170 -16.60 -15.05 12.15
C PHE A 170 -17.41 -14.15 13.10
N ASN A 171 -16.90 -14.01 14.33
CA ASN A 171 -17.46 -13.11 15.36
C ASN A 171 -16.30 -12.49 16.15
N PRO A 172 -15.50 -11.63 15.49
CA PRO A 172 -14.28 -11.09 16.08
C PRO A 172 -14.55 -10.06 17.16
N GLN A 173 -13.82 -10.17 18.27
CA GLN A 173 -13.62 -9.10 19.24
C GLN A 173 -12.42 -8.26 18.83
N LEU A 174 -11.36 -8.92 18.35
CA LEU A 174 -10.17 -8.29 17.80
C LEU A 174 -9.74 -9.01 16.52
N VAL A 175 -9.39 -8.22 15.54
CA VAL A 175 -8.68 -8.64 14.34
C VAL A 175 -7.39 -7.85 14.26
N VAL A 176 -6.26 -8.53 14.12
CA VAL A 176 -4.96 -7.91 13.83
C VAL A 176 -4.56 -8.34 12.43
N ASN A 177 -4.53 -7.39 11.53
CA ASN A 177 -4.07 -7.56 10.16
C ASN A 177 -2.61 -7.11 10.07
N ASP A 178 -1.72 -8.02 9.73
CA ASP A 178 -0.29 -7.72 9.55
C ASP A 178 0.09 -7.72 8.06
N GLU A 179 1.15 -6.97 7.75
CA GLU A 179 1.71 -6.83 6.41
C GLU A 179 0.66 -6.48 5.33
N MET A 180 -0.23 -5.52 5.65
CA MET A 180 -1.31 -5.10 4.75
C MET A 180 -0.83 -4.68 3.36
N GLU A 181 0.41 -4.20 3.26
CA GLU A 181 1.06 -3.83 2.01
C GLU A 181 1.35 -5.00 1.07
N ALA A 182 1.37 -6.22 1.61
CA ALA A 182 1.61 -7.44 0.84
C ALA A 182 0.32 -8.21 0.53
N TRP A 183 -0.84 -7.70 0.95
CA TRP A 183 -2.12 -8.37 0.73
C TRP A 183 -2.47 -8.36 -0.76
N PRO A 184 -2.80 -9.52 -1.35
CA PRO A 184 -3.17 -9.59 -2.76
C PRO A 184 -4.41 -8.76 -3.07
N GLY A 185 -4.40 -7.95 -4.13
CA GLY A 185 -5.44 -7.04 -4.57
C GLY A 185 -6.88 -7.38 -4.14
N ASP A 186 -7.67 -7.95 -5.04
CA ASP A 186 -9.10 -8.28 -4.76
C ASP A 186 -9.30 -9.28 -3.62
N GLN A 187 -8.38 -10.23 -3.43
CA GLN A 187 -8.51 -11.21 -2.34
C GLN A 187 -8.31 -10.55 -0.98
N GLY A 188 -7.36 -9.62 -0.90
CA GLY A 188 -7.13 -8.83 0.31
C GLY A 188 -8.31 -7.95 0.66
N LEU A 189 -8.90 -7.27 -0.33
CA LEU A 189 -10.11 -6.46 -0.17
C LEU A 189 -11.27 -7.31 0.37
N LYS A 190 -11.59 -8.43 -0.28
CA LYS A 190 -12.67 -9.35 0.14
C LYS A 190 -12.45 -9.87 1.56
N GLN A 191 -11.21 -10.27 1.91
CA GLN A 191 -10.91 -10.76 3.25
C GLN A 191 -11.09 -9.69 4.32
N TYR A 192 -10.69 -8.45 4.02
CA TYR A 192 -10.88 -7.31 4.91
C TYR A 192 -12.38 -7.00 5.11
N GLU A 193 -13.16 -6.96 4.04
CA GLU A 193 -14.62 -6.74 4.07
C GLU A 193 -15.35 -7.80 4.91
N VAL A 194 -14.97 -9.08 4.76
CA VAL A 194 -15.52 -10.18 5.56
C VAL A 194 -15.28 -9.94 7.05
N MET A 195 -14.07 -9.58 7.44
CA MET A 195 -13.75 -9.32 8.85
C MET A 195 -14.44 -8.07 9.38
N THR A 196 -14.53 -7.02 8.58
CA THR A 196 -15.19 -5.76 8.96
C THR A 196 -16.69 -5.95 9.13
N SER A 197 -17.33 -6.68 8.22
CA SER A 197 -18.77 -6.99 8.29
C SER A 197 -19.12 -7.87 9.50
N ALA A 198 -18.21 -8.73 9.94
CA ALA A 198 -18.40 -9.62 11.08
C ALA A 198 -18.33 -8.92 12.46
N LEU A 199 -17.92 -7.64 12.53
CA LEU A 199 -17.82 -6.89 13.79
C LEU A 199 -19.17 -6.59 14.45
N GLY A 200 -20.25 -6.65 13.70
CA GLY A 200 -21.58 -6.16 14.14
C GLY A 200 -22.16 -6.84 15.38
N ALA A 201 -21.70 -8.06 15.72
CA ALA A 201 -22.20 -8.82 16.86
C ALA A 201 -21.55 -8.44 18.21
N ARG A 202 -20.52 -7.60 18.20
CA ARG A 202 -19.79 -7.19 19.41
C ARG A 202 -20.06 -5.72 19.76
N LYS A 203 -20.02 -5.41 21.06
CA LYS A 203 -20.22 -4.03 21.53
C LYS A 203 -19.02 -3.15 21.25
N GLN A 204 -17.82 -3.67 21.50
CA GLN A 204 -16.55 -2.96 21.38
C GLN A 204 -15.50 -3.74 20.55
N PRO A 205 -15.84 -4.17 19.32
CA PRO A 205 -14.86 -4.85 18.48
C PRO A 205 -13.75 -3.88 18.04
N LEU A 206 -12.62 -4.45 17.62
CA LEU A 206 -11.49 -3.67 17.12
C LEU A 206 -10.83 -4.41 15.94
N ILE A 207 -10.52 -3.68 14.88
CA ILE A 207 -9.59 -4.08 13.84
C ILE A 207 -8.35 -3.21 13.94
N ILE A 208 -7.19 -3.84 14.03
CA ILE A 208 -5.89 -3.16 13.96
C ILE A 208 -5.19 -3.65 12.70
N SER A 209 -4.95 -2.75 11.78
CA SER A 209 -4.20 -3.01 10.56
C SER A 209 -2.85 -2.34 10.65
N ILE A 210 -1.79 -3.14 10.60
CA ILE A 210 -0.41 -2.66 10.66
C ILE A 210 0.28 -2.91 9.31
N ALA A 211 1.04 -1.92 8.87
CA ALA A 211 1.66 -1.94 7.56
C ALA A 211 2.99 -1.18 7.54
N THR A 212 3.79 -1.51 6.55
CA THR A 212 4.87 -0.67 6.00
C THR A 212 4.45 -0.30 4.58
N ALA A 213 5.00 0.73 3.98
CA ALA A 213 4.81 0.95 2.56
C ALA A 213 5.28 -0.25 1.74
N GLY A 214 4.59 -0.55 0.65
CA GLY A 214 4.83 -1.73 -0.19
C GLY A 214 4.90 -1.42 -1.67
N TYR A 215 4.73 -2.46 -2.47
CA TYR A 215 4.82 -2.39 -3.94
C TYR A 215 3.50 -2.79 -4.63
N VAL A 216 2.54 -3.36 -3.90
CA VAL A 216 1.25 -3.77 -4.46
C VAL A 216 0.42 -2.53 -4.77
N ASN A 217 -0.10 -2.44 -5.99
CA ASN A 217 -0.95 -1.34 -6.41
C ASN A 217 -2.43 -1.76 -6.34
N ASP A 218 -3.29 -0.76 -6.05
CA ASP A 218 -4.74 -0.90 -6.01
C ASP A 218 -5.26 -2.00 -5.07
N GLY A 219 -4.49 -2.31 -4.00
CA GLY A 219 -4.87 -3.23 -2.95
C GLY A 219 -5.53 -2.56 -1.76
N ILE A 220 -5.87 -3.38 -0.74
CA ILE A 220 -6.49 -2.89 0.50
C ILE A 220 -5.63 -1.83 1.21
N PHE A 221 -4.30 -1.90 1.11
CA PHE A 221 -3.40 -0.89 1.66
C PHE A 221 -3.69 0.49 1.06
N ASP A 222 -3.85 0.59 -0.26
CA ASP A 222 -4.12 1.86 -0.94
C ASP A 222 -5.47 2.43 -0.57
N GLU A 223 -6.49 1.58 -0.46
CA GLU A 223 -7.81 2.01 -0.03
C GLU A 223 -7.78 2.57 1.40
N LEU A 224 -7.17 1.85 2.33
CA LEU A 224 -7.01 2.32 3.71
C LEU A 224 -6.14 3.58 3.79
N PHE A 225 -5.08 3.67 3.02
CA PHE A 225 -4.22 4.86 2.97
C PHE A 225 -4.99 6.08 2.45
N LYS A 226 -5.79 5.92 1.39
CA LYS A 226 -6.66 6.97 0.85
C LYS A 226 -7.71 7.41 1.87
N ARG A 227 -8.39 6.47 2.55
CA ARG A 227 -9.34 6.76 3.63
C ARG A 227 -8.67 7.49 4.80
N ALA A 228 -7.51 6.99 5.23
CA ALA A 228 -6.70 7.58 6.29
C ALA A 228 -6.27 9.01 5.96
N THR A 229 -5.78 9.23 4.75
CA THR A 229 -5.38 10.56 4.28
C THR A 229 -6.56 11.53 4.19
N ALA A 230 -7.71 11.09 3.68
CA ALA A 230 -8.94 11.90 3.65
C ALA A 230 -9.39 12.26 5.06
N PHE A 231 -9.29 11.31 6.00
CA PHE A 231 -9.61 11.56 7.42
C PHE A 231 -8.67 12.61 8.04
N LEU A 232 -7.36 12.46 7.87
CA LEU A 232 -6.37 13.39 8.44
C LEU A 232 -6.46 14.80 7.85
N LYS A 233 -6.86 14.91 6.58
CA LYS A 233 -7.12 16.20 5.91
C LYS A 233 -8.48 16.82 6.27
N GLY A 234 -9.28 16.17 7.12
CA GLY A 234 -10.62 16.66 7.48
C GLY A 234 -11.70 16.47 6.38
N ASN A 235 -11.39 15.74 5.32
CA ASN A 235 -12.29 15.52 4.18
C ASN A 235 -13.19 14.27 4.34
N SER A 236 -13.09 13.57 5.47
CA SER A 236 -13.89 12.38 5.76
C SER A 236 -14.82 12.61 6.95
N ARG A 237 -16.05 12.08 6.86
CA ARG A 237 -17.03 12.06 7.95
C ARG A 237 -16.94 10.78 8.80
N GLU A 238 -15.99 9.91 8.53
CA GLU A 238 -15.79 8.69 9.30
C GLU A 238 -15.46 9.01 10.76
N LYS A 239 -16.18 8.38 11.69
CA LYS A 239 -15.98 8.62 13.13
C LYS A 239 -15.27 7.45 13.85
N ARG A 240 -15.13 6.31 13.18
CA ARG A 240 -14.67 5.05 13.78
C ARG A 240 -13.26 4.64 13.34
N LEU A 241 -12.71 5.30 12.33
CA LEU A 241 -11.34 5.09 11.84
C LEU A 241 -10.35 5.94 12.67
N LEU A 242 -9.23 5.36 13.04
CA LEU A 242 -8.10 6.01 13.72
C LEU A 242 -6.80 5.70 12.96
N PRO A 243 -6.34 6.60 12.10
CA PRO A 243 -5.10 6.40 11.35
C PRO A 243 -3.90 7.00 12.07
N PHE A 244 -2.77 6.29 12.00
CA PHE A 244 -1.43 6.77 12.35
C PHE A 244 -0.49 6.50 11.18
N ILE A 245 0.03 7.55 10.57
CA ILE A 245 0.92 7.46 9.40
C ILE A 245 2.27 8.06 9.75
N TYR A 246 3.28 7.20 9.87
CA TYR A 246 4.67 7.58 10.11
C TYR A 246 5.45 7.40 8.81
N MET A 247 5.72 8.49 8.11
CA MET A 247 6.48 8.54 6.87
C MET A 247 7.30 9.82 6.82
N ILE A 248 8.28 9.90 5.94
CA ILE A 248 9.01 11.16 5.72
C ILE A 248 8.08 12.18 5.07
N ASP A 249 8.29 13.47 5.36
CA ASP A 249 7.51 14.57 4.76
C ASP A 249 8.13 15.09 3.47
N ASP A 250 9.47 15.13 3.42
CA ASP A 250 10.23 15.66 2.28
C ASP A 250 11.04 14.53 1.63
N ILE A 251 10.58 14.13 0.45
CA ILE A 251 11.20 13.02 -0.31
C ILE A 251 12.60 13.39 -0.79
N GLU A 252 12.88 14.64 -1.05
CA GLU A 252 14.21 15.09 -1.46
C GLU A 252 15.23 14.93 -0.32
N LYS A 253 14.78 14.87 0.92
CA LYS A 253 15.60 14.64 2.11
C LYS A 253 15.55 13.20 2.62
N TRP A 254 15.30 12.24 1.72
CA TRP A 254 15.16 10.82 2.06
C TRP A 254 16.36 10.24 2.82
N ASP A 255 17.54 10.82 2.70
CA ASP A 255 18.79 10.44 3.34
C ASP A 255 19.11 11.26 4.60
N SER A 256 18.19 12.10 5.06
CA SER A 256 18.34 12.89 6.29
C SER A 256 17.85 12.11 7.49
N ILE A 257 18.67 11.99 8.53
CA ILE A 257 18.30 11.36 9.81
C ILE A 257 17.11 12.07 10.46
N GLU A 258 16.98 13.39 10.34
CA GLU A 258 15.86 14.14 10.90
C GLU A 258 14.54 13.79 10.19
N GLU A 259 14.56 13.61 8.87
CA GLU A 259 13.39 13.13 8.14
C GLU A 259 13.07 11.68 8.49
N LEU A 260 14.08 10.82 8.57
CA LEU A 260 13.90 9.41 8.91
C LEU A 260 13.33 9.18 10.31
N LYS A 261 13.53 10.07 11.27
CA LYS A 261 12.86 10.01 12.58
C LYS A 261 11.34 10.09 12.47
N LYS A 262 10.79 10.77 11.44
CA LYS A 262 9.35 10.88 11.21
C LYS A 262 8.73 9.55 10.79
N SER A 263 9.43 8.77 9.98
CA SER A 263 9.01 7.42 9.57
C SER A 263 9.39 6.33 10.57
N ASN A 264 10.38 6.60 11.44
CA ASN A 264 10.98 5.66 12.38
C ASN A 264 11.01 6.23 13.81
N PRO A 265 9.88 6.23 14.50
CA PRO A 265 9.80 6.80 15.85
C PRO A 265 10.67 6.05 16.89
N ASN A 266 11.15 4.83 16.57
CA ASN A 266 12.08 4.05 17.38
C ASN A 266 13.53 4.15 16.90
N LEU A 267 13.87 5.11 16.04
CA LEU A 267 15.25 5.33 15.62
C LEU A 267 16.11 5.80 16.81
N GLY A 268 17.18 5.07 17.08
CA GLY A 268 18.01 5.22 18.26
C GLY A 268 17.55 4.41 19.47
N VAL A 269 16.40 3.73 19.40
CA VAL A 269 15.88 2.83 20.46
C VAL A 269 15.98 1.37 20.02
N SER A 270 15.23 0.96 19.02
CA SER A 270 15.26 -0.42 18.49
C SER A 270 16.21 -0.61 17.31
N VAL A 271 16.61 0.47 16.65
CA VAL A 271 17.56 0.45 15.53
C VAL A 271 18.55 1.59 15.68
N SER A 272 19.85 1.29 15.54
CA SER A 272 20.90 2.30 15.65
C SER A 272 20.91 3.28 14.48
N VAL A 273 21.34 4.50 14.75
CA VAL A 273 21.55 5.54 13.72
C VAL A 273 22.64 5.09 12.73
N GLU A 274 23.69 4.43 13.21
CA GLU A 274 24.78 3.92 12.39
C GLU A 274 24.30 2.96 11.30
N TYR A 275 23.42 2.02 11.66
CA TYR A 275 22.82 1.11 10.69
C TYR A 275 22.07 1.87 9.57
N TYR A 276 21.36 2.95 9.92
CA TYR A 276 20.67 3.77 8.91
C TYR A 276 21.64 4.52 8.00
N LEU A 277 22.73 5.04 8.54
CA LEU A 277 23.77 5.71 7.73
C LEU A 277 24.42 4.72 6.75
N GLU A 278 24.70 3.48 7.17
CA GLU A 278 25.19 2.43 6.26
C GLU A 278 24.18 2.13 5.13
N GLN A 279 22.91 2.01 5.48
CA GLN A 279 21.87 1.74 4.46
C GLN A 279 21.67 2.91 3.49
N ILE A 280 21.83 4.16 3.94
CA ILE A 280 21.82 5.35 3.09
C ILE A 280 22.96 5.29 2.08
N GLU A 281 24.19 4.99 2.50
CA GLU A 281 25.33 4.89 1.60
C GLU A 281 25.13 3.79 0.54
N ILE A 282 24.56 2.66 0.92
CA ILE A 282 24.20 1.58 -0.03
C ILE A 282 23.15 2.08 -1.04
N ALA A 283 22.14 2.79 -0.54
CA ALA A 283 21.05 3.29 -1.36
C ALA A 283 21.48 4.38 -2.36
N ARG A 284 22.45 5.24 -1.98
CA ARG A 284 23.02 6.27 -2.86
C ARG A 284 23.73 5.66 -4.07
N ASN A 285 24.29 4.46 -3.92
CA ASN A 285 25.09 3.81 -4.94
C ASN A 285 24.30 2.85 -5.86
N SER A 286 22.99 2.66 -5.60
CA SER A 286 22.17 1.69 -6.34
C SER A 286 20.70 2.09 -6.36
N ILE A 287 20.14 2.29 -7.55
CA ILE A 287 18.73 2.65 -7.75
C ILE A 287 17.80 1.61 -7.10
N SER A 288 18.05 0.31 -7.28
CA SER A 288 17.22 -0.73 -6.67
C SER A 288 17.29 -0.71 -5.14
N LYS A 289 18.45 -0.39 -4.58
CA LYS A 289 18.62 -0.24 -3.12
C LYS A 289 17.98 1.04 -2.60
N LYS A 290 17.99 2.12 -3.37
CA LYS A 290 17.24 3.35 -3.05
C LYS A 290 15.74 3.07 -3.00
N VAL A 291 15.18 2.38 -3.99
CA VAL A 291 13.76 1.97 -4.01
C VAL A 291 13.41 1.12 -2.78
N GLU A 292 14.26 0.15 -2.45
CA GLU A 292 14.10 -0.65 -1.24
C GLU A 292 14.15 0.20 0.04
N PHE A 293 15.10 1.13 0.12
CA PHE A 293 15.26 2.05 1.25
C PHE A 293 14.04 2.96 1.40
N MET A 294 13.60 3.58 0.31
CA MET A 294 12.40 4.43 0.29
C MET A 294 11.16 3.70 0.83
N THR A 295 10.99 2.43 0.44
CA THR A 295 9.85 1.64 0.90
C THR A 295 9.99 1.23 2.36
N LYS A 296 11.14 0.66 2.75
CA LYS A 296 11.30 0.00 4.06
C LYS A 296 11.62 0.95 5.20
N PHE A 297 12.36 2.06 4.91
CA PHE A 297 12.87 2.98 5.93
C PHE A 297 12.21 4.37 5.87
N CYS A 298 11.95 4.90 4.68
CA CYS A 298 11.22 6.15 4.52
C CYS A 298 9.70 5.97 4.59
N ASN A 299 9.24 4.74 4.47
CA ASN A 299 7.84 4.36 4.45
C ASN A 299 7.06 4.99 3.28
N ILE A 300 7.72 5.11 2.14
CA ILE A 300 7.19 5.68 0.90
C ILE A 300 6.90 4.55 -0.08
N LYS A 301 5.66 4.46 -0.53
CA LYS A 301 5.24 3.47 -1.52
C LYS A 301 6.02 3.60 -2.83
N GLN A 302 6.40 2.48 -3.40
CA GLN A 302 7.07 2.36 -4.68
C GLN A 302 6.30 1.39 -5.59
N ASN A 303 6.38 1.58 -6.91
CA ASN A 303 5.65 0.75 -7.88
C ASN A 303 6.20 -0.67 -8.01
N SER A 304 7.49 -0.87 -7.76
CA SER A 304 8.16 -2.16 -7.89
C SER A 304 9.46 -2.17 -7.09
N ALA A 305 9.83 -3.33 -6.56
CA ALA A 305 11.14 -3.56 -5.94
C ALA A 305 12.31 -3.44 -6.94
N VAL A 306 12.02 -3.51 -8.24
CA VAL A 306 13.00 -3.41 -9.34
C VAL A 306 12.53 -2.36 -10.34
N ALA A 307 12.13 -1.19 -9.84
CA ALA A 307 11.71 -0.09 -10.70
C ALA A 307 12.91 0.47 -11.48
N TRP A 308 12.73 0.68 -12.78
CA TRP A 308 13.70 1.35 -13.64
C TRP A 308 13.69 2.86 -13.42
N LEU A 309 12.51 3.44 -13.15
CA LEU A 309 12.29 4.85 -12.84
C LEU A 309 11.75 4.99 -11.42
N ASP A 310 12.16 6.05 -10.73
CA ASP A 310 11.59 6.42 -9.45
C ASP A 310 10.10 6.79 -9.61
N TYR A 311 9.26 6.29 -8.70
CA TYR A 311 7.81 6.56 -8.73
C TYR A 311 7.48 8.04 -8.75
N TRP A 312 8.20 8.81 -7.94
CA TRP A 312 7.92 10.25 -7.81
C TRP A 312 8.40 11.05 -8.99
N ASP A 313 9.45 10.61 -9.67
CA ASP A 313 9.87 11.22 -10.92
C ASP A 313 8.84 10.97 -12.03
N VAL A 314 8.23 9.78 -12.06
CA VAL A 314 7.09 9.49 -12.93
C VAL A 314 5.89 10.35 -12.56
N MET A 315 5.58 10.49 -11.25
CA MET A 315 4.44 11.31 -10.79
C MET A 315 4.61 12.80 -11.06
N LYS A 316 5.84 13.34 -11.05
CA LYS A 316 6.12 14.72 -11.47
C LYS A 316 5.75 14.97 -12.95
N CYS A 317 5.71 13.93 -13.77
CA CYS A 317 5.32 14.00 -15.18
C CYS A 317 3.80 13.93 -15.39
N VAL A 318 3.00 13.68 -14.33
CA VAL A 318 1.55 13.58 -14.41
C VAL A 318 0.90 14.95 -14.25
N HIS A 319 0.03 15.32 -15.17
CA HIS A 319 -0.77 16.55 -15.09
C HIS A 319 -2.09 16.24 -14.35
N GLU A 320 -2.13 16.44 -13.03
CA GLU A 320 -3.32 16.17 -12.22
C GLU A 320 -4.48 17.13 -12.47
N GLU A 321 -4.19 18.41 -12.76
CA GLU A 321 -5.20 19.46 -12.87
C GLU A 321 -5.93 19.45 -14.23
N LYS A 322 -5.25 19.06 -15.31
CA LYS A 322 -5.83 18.98 -16.66
C LYS A 322 -5.22 17.82 -17.43
N PRO A 323 -5.98 16.74 -17.68
CA PRO A 323 -5.52 15.64 -18.52
C PRO A 323 -5.09 16.17 -19.89
N LEU A 324 -3.95 15.70 -20.38
CA LEU A 324 -3.47 16.02 -21.72
C LEU A 324 -4.46 15.53 -22.79
N SER A 325 -4.79 16.37 -23.75
CA SER A 325 -5.62 16.01 -24.89
C SER A 325 -4.83 16.06 -26.18
N LEU A 326 -5.05 15.10 -27.08
CA LEU A 326 -4.46 15.12 -28.43
C LEU A 326 -4.86 16.38 -29.23
N GLU A 327 -6.01 16.97 -28.92
CA GLU A 327 -6.48 18.23 -29.54
C GLU A 327 -5.52 19.40 -29.27
N ASP A 328 -4.89 19.41 -28.10
CA ASP A 328 -3.94 20.47 -27.71
C ASP A 328 -2.64 20.43 -28.56
N PHE A 329 -2.39 19.32 -29.27
CA PHE A 329 -1.19 19.07 -30.09
C PHE A 329 -1.48 19.04 -31.60
N LYS A 330 -2.59 19.60 -32.04
CA LYS A 330 -2.99 19.63 -33.42
C LYS A 330 -1.91 20.28 -34.33
N GLY A 331 -1.51 19.54 -35.35
CA GLY A 331 -0.48 20.00 -36.32
C GLY A 331 0.96 19.69 -35.91
N CYS A 332 1.20 19.18 -34.71
CA CYS A 332 2.51 18.77 -34.23
C CYS A 332 3.05 17.53 -34.95
N TYR A 333 4.37 17.38 -34.93
CA TYR A 333 5.04 16.14 -35.32
C TYR A 333 5.24 15.24 -34.11
N CYS A 334 5.24 13.92 -34.33
CA CYS A 334 5.49 12.93 -33.27
C CYS A 334 6.41 11.81 -33.79
N VAL A 335 6.93 11.03 -32.86
CA VAL A 335 7.55 9.72 -33.10
C VAL A 335 6.64 8.67 -32.50
N GLY A 336 6.34 7.61 -33.25
CA GLY A 336 5.51 6.50 -32.80
C GLY A 336 6.32 5.30 -32.33
N GLY A 337 5.76 4.50 -31.43
CA GLY A 337 6.28 3.20 -31.01
C GLY A 337 5.15 2.19 -30.88
N ILE A 338 5.41 0.95 -31.30
CA ILE A 338 4.43 -0.15 -31.25
C ILE A 338 5.11 -1.36 -30.62
N ASP A 339 4.49 -1.89 -29.62
CA ASP A 339 4.82 -3.19 -29.01
C ASP A 339 3.61 -4.13 -29.13
N LEU A 340 3.79 -5.24 -29.84
CA LEU A 340 2.71 -6.13 -30.23
C LEU A 340 2.72 -7.42 -29.45
N SER A 341 1.63 -7.69 -28.77
CA SER A 341 1.29 -9.00 -28.23
C SER A 341 0.05 -9.56 -28.92
N ARG A 342 -0.06 -10.88 -29.05
CA ARG A 342 -1.23 -11.49 -29.67
C ARG A 342 -2.34 -11.82 -28.70
N THR A 343 -2.03 -12.44 -27.57
CA THR A 343 -3.03 -13.13 -26.74
C THR A 343 -2.96 -12.81 -25.27
N THR A 344 -1.79 -12.79 -24.66
CA THR A 344 -1.63 -12.79 -23.20
C THR A 344 -1.27 -11.43 -22.63
N ASP A 345 -0.26 -10.79 -23.25
CA ASP A 345 0.23 -9.49 -22.83
C ASP A 345 -0.53 -8.37 -23.53
N LEU A 346 -0.38 -7.15 -23.02
CA LEU A 346 -0.94 -5.96 -23.67
C LEU A 346 -0.22 -5.64 -24.97
N THR A 347 -0.96 -5.32 -26.01
CA THR A 347 -0.41 -4.57 -27.15
C THR A 347 -0.42 -3.10 -26.78
N ALA A 348 0.68 -2.41 -27.02
CA ALA A 348 0.81 -0.97 -26.78
C ALA A 348 1.15 -0.23 -28.05
N ALA A 349 0.49 0.92 -28.25
CA ALA A 349 0.85 1.90 -29.27
C ALA A 349 1.03 3.26 -28.60
N SER A 350 2.17 3.89 -28.80
CA SER A 350 2.54 5.14 -28.15
C SER A 350 3.02 6.18 -29.17
N ILE A 351 2.80 7.45 -28.85
CA ILE A 351 3.45 8.56 -29.56
C ILE A 351 4.12 9.49 -28.55
N VAL A 352 5.23 10.06 -28.97
CA VAL A 352 5.95 11.11 -28.24
C VAL A 352 5.94 12.37 -29.08
N ILE A 353 5.46 13.46 -28.51
CA ILE A 353 5.45 14.80 -29.10
C ILE A 353 6.38 15.67 -28.28
N ASN A 354 7.44 16.19 -28.90
CA ASN A 354 8.25 17.21 -28.25
C ASN A 354 7.66 18.59 -28.56
N ARG A 355 7.34 19.34 -27.52
CA ARG A 355 6.85 20.70 -27.62
C ARG A 355 7.50 21.57 -26.54
N ASP A 356 8.15 22.62 -26.91
CA ASP A 356 8.82 23.56 -26.01
C ASP A 356 9.86 22.88 -25.08
N GLY A 357 10.55 21.86 -25.61
CA GLY A 357 11.55 21.07 -24.88
C GLY A 357 10.96 19.99 -23.97
N ILE A 358 9.63 19.87 -23.88
CA ILE A 358 8.94 18.87 -23.07
C ILE A 358 8.44 17.74 -23.96
N ASN A 359 8.68 16.49 -23.53
CA ASN A 359 8.17 15.30 -24.19
C ASN A 359 6.80 14.93 -23.63
N HIS A 360 5.77 15.00 -24.46
CA HIS A 360 4.41 14.58 -24.13
C HIS A 360 4.14 13.21 -24.71
N ILE A 361 3.71 12.26 -23.87
CA ILE A 361 3.52 10.85 -24.23
C ILE A 361 2.03 10.54 -24.20
N PHE A 362 1.54 9.93 -25.27
CA PHE A 362 0.20 9.38 -25.37
C PHE A 362 0.29 7.90 -25.72
N THR A 363 -0.38 7.06 -24.95
CA THR A 363 -0.37 5.61 -25.15
C THR A 363 -1.79 5.06 -25.15
N ARG A 364 -2.06 4.13 -26.07
CA ARG A 364 -3.24 3.25 -26.05
C ARG A 364 -2.78 1.81 -25.83
N PHE A 365 -3.43 1.13 -24.92
CA PHE A 365 -3.24 -0.29 -24.70
C PHE A 365 -4.41 -1.07 -25.29
N TYR A 366 -4.14 -2.26 -25.82
CA TYR A 366 -5.14 -3.12 -26.43
C TYR A 366 -5.08 -4.52 -25.83
N MET A 367 -6.24 -5.11 -25.60
CA MET A 367 -6.40 -6.47 -25.06
C MET A 367 -7.58 -7.18 -25.74
N PRO A 368 -7.48 -8.50 -26.04
CA PRO A 368 -8.60 -9.26 -26.58
C PRO A 368 -9.73 -9.40 -25.56
N GLN A 369 -10.98 -9.45 -26.02
CA GLN A 369 -12.18 -9.57 -25.17
C GLN A 369 -12.10 -10.74 -24.21
N LYS A 370 -11.74 -11.95 -24.69
CA LYS A 370 -11.64 -13.14 -23.83
C LYS A 370 -10.55 -13.03 -22.79
N ARG A 371 -9.41 -12.43 -23.13
CA ARG A 371 -8.34 -12.18 -22.15
C ARG A 371 -8.80 -11.18 -21.11
N TYR A 372 -9.49 -10.12 -21.51
CA TYR A 372 -10.03 -9.13 -20.58
C TYR A 372 -11.00 -9.75 -19.57
N GLU A 373 -11.92 -10.62 -20.01
CA GLU A 373 -12.87 -11.31 -19.13
C GLU A 373 -12.19 -12.22 -18.10
N VAL A 374 -11.09 -12.84 -18.47
CA VAL A 374 -10.27 -13.65 -17.56
C VAL A 374 -9.47 -12.74 -16.63
N ALA A 375 -8.83 -11.72 -17.18
CA ALA A 375 -7.92 -10.83 -16.47
C ALA A 375 -8.58 -10.05 -15.32
N ILE A 376 -9.83 -9.59 -15.50
CA ILE A 376 -10.58 -8.93 -14.41
C ILE A 376 -10.84 -9.84 -13.21
N ASN A 377 -10.80 -11.16 -13.38
CA ASN A 377 -11.04 -12.12 -12.30
C ASN A 377 -9.77 -12.77 -11.75
N GLU A 378 -8.70 -12.82 -12.54
CA GLU A 378 -7.48 -13.57 -12.20
C GLU A 378 -6.27 -12.68 -11.95
N ASP A 379 -6.15 -11.57 -12.67
CA ASP A 379 -5.03 -10.65 -12.54
C ASP A 379 -5.32 -9.64 -11.42
N ASN A 380 -4.30 -9.28 -10.64
CA ASN A 380 -4.41 -8.23 -9.61
C ASN A 380 -4.34 -6.80 -10.22
N THR A 381 -4.75 -6.63 -11.48
CA THR A 381 -4.68 -5.37 -12.21
C THR A 381 -6.09 -4.87 -12.51
N PRO A 382 -6.43 -3.62 -12.20
CA PRO A 382 -7.77 -3.07 -12.38
C PRO A 382 -8.05 -2.67 -13.83
N TYR A 383 -8.07 -3.63 -14.74
CA TYR A 383 -8.27 -3.40 -16.19
C TYR A 383 -9.60 -2.71 -16.51
N ASN A 384 -10.65 -2.94 -15.71
CA ASN A 384 -11.93 -2.25 -15.85
C ASN A 384 -11.78 -0.73 -15.65
N ILE A 385 -10.99 -0.29 -14.67
CA ILE A 385 -10.72 1.13 -14.42
C ILE A 385 -9.93 1.74 -15.60
N TYR A 386 -8.93 1.03 -16.11
CA TYR A 386 -8.14 1.53 -17.26
C TYR A 386 -8.96 1.62 -18.54
N ARG A 387 -9.89 0.68 -18.77
CA ARG A 387 -10.83 0.74 -19.88
C ARG A 387 -11.76 1.95 -19.73
N ASP A 388 -12.36 2.14 -18.56
CA ASP A 388 -13.32 3.21 -18.30
C ASP A 388 -12.68 4.61 -18.36
N ARG A 389 -11.38 4.69 -18.08
CA ARG A 389 -10.57 5.90 -18.25
C ARG A 389 -10.02 6.11 -19.66
N GLY A 390 -10.27 5.20 -20.58
CA GLY A 390 -9.83 5.31 -21.97
C GLY A 390 -8.35 5.02 -22.24
N PHE A 391 -7.68 4.30 -21.32
CA PHE A 391 -6.29 3.84 -21.53
C PHE A 391 -6.24 2.44 -22.14
N LEU A 392 -7.22 1.57 -21.81
CA LEU A 392 -7.30 0.21 -22.32
C LEU A 392 -8.46 0.10 -23.32
N PHE A 393 -8.19 -0.45 -24.50
CA PHE A 393 -9.15 -0.70 -25.56
C PHE A 393 -9.31 -2.20 -25.77
N ILE A 394 -10.55 -2.65 -25.79
CA ILE A 394 -10.84 -4.05 -26.14
C ILE A 394 -10.77 -4.18 -27.66
N SER A 395 -9.96 -5.11 -28.14
CA SER A 395 -9.65 -5.28 -29.56
C SER A 395 -9.63 -6.76 -29.93
N GLY A 396 -10.49 -7.15 -30.84
CA GLY A 396 -10.65 -8.54 -31.24
C GLY A 396 -11.26 -9.43 -30.14
N GLU A 397 -11.54 -10.68 -30.47
CA GLU A 397 -12.15 -11.64 -29.54
C GLU A 397 -11.11 -12.51 -28.80
N ASN A 398 -10.31 -13.25 -29.55
CA ASN A 398 -9.28 -14.16 -29.04
C ASN A 398 -7.87 -13.58 -29.14
N GLN A 399 -7.65 -12.66 -30.06
CA GLN A 399 -6.36 -12.01 -30.36
C GLN A 399 -6.65 -10.54 -30.64
N VAL A 400 -5.66 -9.68 -30.37
CA VAL A 400 -5.73 -8.27 -30.73
C VAL A 400 -5.84 -8.12 -32.24
N ASP A 401 -6.85 -7.36 -32.70
CA ASP A 401 -6.95 -6.95 -34.10
C ASP A 401 -6.02 -5.75 -34.34
N TYR A 402 -4.91 -5.99 -34.99
CA TYR A 402 -3.92 -4.94 -35.27
C TYR A 402 -4.45 -3.81 -36.17
N LYS A 403 -5.60 -4.00 -36.80
CA LYS A 403 -6.29 -2.90 -37.50
C LYS A 403 -6.69 -1.77 -36.55
N ASP A 404 -6.94 -2.06 -35.27
CA ASP A 404 -7.26 -1.02 -34.29
C ASP A 404 -6.04 -0.14 -34.00
N VAL A 405 -4.85 -0.74 -33.96
CA VAL A 405 -3.57 0.00 -33.87
C VAL A 405 -3.35 0.85 -35.11
N TYR A 406 -3.53 0.28 -36.30
CA TYR A 406 -3.47 1.00 -37.56
C TYR A 406 -4.44 2.18 -37.60
N ASN A 407 -5.70 1.96 -37.23
CA ASN A 407 -6.75 2.96 -37.20
C ASN A 407 -6.41 4.12 -36.28
N TRP A 408 -5.75 3.86 -35.16
CA TRP A 408 -5.31 4.92 -34.26
C TRP A 408 -4.25 5.85 -34.91
N PHE A 409 -3.27 5.29 -35.61
CA PHE A 409 -2.32 6.13 -36.35
C PHE A 409 -2.98 6.93 -37.50
N ILE A 410 -3.97 6.35 -38.17
CA ILE A 410 -4.80 7.07 -39.15
C ILE A 410 -5.62 8.19 -38.47
N GLU A 411 -6.20 7.93 -37.31
CA GLU A 411 -6.95 8.90 -36.51
C GLU A 411 -6.05 10.09 -36.14
N LEU A 412 -4.81 9.85 -35.66
CA LEU A 412 -3.85 10.90 -35.36
C LEU A 412 -3.64 11.87 -36.55
N VAL A 413 -3.49 11.33 -37.73
CA VAL A 413 -3.28 12.16 -38.94
C VAL A 413 -4.56 12.83 -39.41
N LYS A 414 -5.66 12.09 -39.49
CA LYS A 414 -6.90 12.59 -40.10
C LYS A 414 -7.69 13.51 -39.18
N VAL A 415 -7.80 13.17 -37.91
CA VAL A 415 -8.61 13.90 -36.92
C VAL A 415 -7.75 14.98 -36.25
N TYR A 416 -6.67 14.56 -35.61
CA TYR A 416 -5.84 15.47 -34.79
C TYR A 416 -4.79 16.23 -35.59
N LYS A 417 -4.59 15.90 -36.89
CA LYS A 417 -3.54 16.49 -37.73
C LYS A 417 -2.12 16.33 -37.17
N ILE A 418 -1.92 15.37 -36.28
CA ILE A 418 -0.60 15.00 -35.72
C ILE A 418 0.12 14.15 -36.78
N LYS A 419 1.39 14.43 -37.02
CA LYS A 419 2.16 13.83 -38.12
C LYS A 419 3.28 12.94 -37.58
N PRO A 420 3.12 11.60 -37.59
CA PRO A 420 4.21 10.69 -37.24
C PRO A 420 5.34 10.79 -38.24
N LEU A 421 6.53 11.18 -37.76
CA LEU A 421 7.75 11.22 -38.55
C LEU A 421 8.30 9.83 -38.79
N LYS A 422 8.23 8.98 -37.78
CA LYS A 422 8.68 7.61 -37.80
C LYS A 422 7.90 6.79 -36.77
N ILE A 423 7.66 5.51 -37.07
CA ILE A 423 7.04 4.54 -36.16
C ILE A 423 8.01 3.37 -35.97
N GLY A 424 8.51 3.22 -34.75
CA GLY A 424 9.32 2.07 -34.32
C GLY A 424 8.44 0.87 -33.97
N TYR A 425 8.89 -0.34 -34.27
CA TYR A 425 8.18 -1.56 -33.94
C TYR A 425 9.14 -2.72 -33.62
N ASP A 426 8.70 -3.69 -32.78
CA ASP A 426 9.47 -4.89 -32.55
C ASP A 426 9.38 -5.84 -33.76
N ARG A 427 10.52 -6.35 -34.15
CA ARG A 427 10.73 -7.16 -35.36
C ARG A 427 9.88 -8.45 -35.40
N TYR A 428 9.53 -9.01 -34.25
CA TYR A 428 9.01 -10.40 -34.19
C TYR A 428 7.52 -10.58 -34.46
N SER A 429 6.68 -9.55 -34.47
CA SER A 429 5.22 -9.72 -34.52
C SER A 429 4.45 -8.88 -35.53
N ALA A 430 5.10 -8.05 -36.35
CA ALA A 430 4.46 -6.88 -36.96
C ALA A 430 4.24 -6.92 -38.49
N ASN A 431 4.56 -8.00 -39.22
CA ASN A 431 4.68 -7.95 -40.67
C ASN A 431 3.47 -7.34 -41.40
N TYR A 432 2.24 -7.77 -41.12
CA TYR A 432 1.05 -7.26 -41.79
C TYR A 432 0.72 -5.81 -41.40
N LEU A 433 0.79 -5.49 -40.13
CA LEU A 433 0.55 -4.09 -39.67
C LEU A 433 1.54 -3.12 -40.27
N VAL A 434 2.82 -3.52 -40.37
CA VAL A 434 3.89 -2.70 -40.94
C VAL A 434 3.66 -2.45 -42.44
N GLU A 435 3.22 -3.46 -43.20
CA GLU A 435 2.87 -3.30 -44.60
C GLU A 435 1.69 -2.35 -44.80
N ASP A 436 0.66 -2.45 -43.97
CA ASP A 436 -0.50 -1.54 -44.00
C ASP A 436 -0.08 -0.11 -43.67
N LEU A 437 0.76 0.10 -42.66
CA LEU A 437 1.29 1.42 -42.30
C LEU A 437 2.14 2.02 -43.42
N LYS A 438 3.02 1.22 -44.04
CA LYS A 438 3.84 1.66 -45.17
C LYS A 438 2.99 2.06 -46.40
N THR A 439 1.95 1.25 -46.67
CA THR A 439 0.99 1.50 -47.75
C THR A 439 0.21 2.78 -47.49
N ALA A 440 -0.09 3.11 -46.27
CA ALA A 440 -0.72 4.36 -45.87
C ALA A 440 0.23 5.57 -45.86
N GLY A 441 1.52 5.36 -46.15
CA GLY A 441 2.54 6.42 -46.27
C GLY A 441 3.32 6.72 -44.99
N PHE A 442 3.21 5.87 -43.96
CA PHE A 442 4.05 6.03 -42.76
C PHE A 442 5.46 5.46 -42.94
N HIS A 443 6.42 6.16 -42.37
CA HIS A 443 7.79 5.65 -42.26
C HIS A 443 7.90 4.75 -41.02
N THR A 444 8.26 3.49 -41.24
CA THR A 444 8.40 2.50 -40.15
C THR A 444 9.83 2.01 -40.08
N ASP A 445 10.28 1.70 -38.84
CA ASP A 445 11.62 1.17 -38.58
C ASP A 445 11.58 0.07 -37.52
N ASP A 446 12.36 -0.99 -37.71
CA ASP A 446 12.44 -2.04 -36.71
C ASP A 446 13.37 -1.63 -35.57
N VAL A 447 12.92 -1.90 -34.35
CA VAL A 447 13.68 -1.65 -33.13
C VAL A 447 13.99 -2.99 -32.48
N TYR A 448 15.26 -3.32 -32.38
CA TYR A 448 15.70 -4.52 -31.69
C TYR A 448 15.69 -4.28 -30.17
N GLN A 449 14.79 -4.93 -29.46
CA GLN A 449 14.69 -4.87 -27.99
C GLN A 449 15.69 -5.83 -27.35
N GLY A 450 16.93 -5.39 -27.22
CA GLY A 450 18.01 -6.18 -26.62
C GLY A 450 18.79 -5.37 -25.57
N THR A 451 19.73 -6.02 -24.91
CA THR A 451 20.60 -5.42 -23.88
C THR A 451 21.37 -4.19 -24.37
N ASN A 452 21.49 -4.03 -25.69
CA ASN A 452 22.15 -2.87 -26.32
C ASN A 452 21.36 -1.56 -26.18
N LEU A 453 20.04 -1.62 -25.91
CA LEU A 453 19.22 -0.41 -25.68
C LEU A 453 19.39 0.16 -24.27
N THR A 454 19.73 -0.68 -23.29
CA THR A 454 19.83 -0.24 -21.88
C THR A 454 20.82 0.93 -21.69
N PRO A 455 22.03 0.94 -22.24
CA PRO A 455 22.94 2.07 -22.11
C PRO A 455 22.41 3.34 -22.77
N ILE A 456 21.74 3.23 -23.93
CA ILE A 456 21.20 4.37 -24.67
C ILE A 456 20.03 4.99 -23.89
N LEU A 457 19.17 4.17 -23.32
CA LEU A 457 18.06 4.61 -22.48
C LEU A 457 18.55 5.29 -21.20
N HIS A 458 19.59 4.75 -20.54
CA HIS A 458 20.22 5.39 -19.40
C HIS A 458 20.84 6.75 -19.77
N LEU A 459 21.54 6.85 -20.91
CA LEU A 459 22.11 8.11 -21.38
C LEU A 459 21.03 9.15 -21.68
N SER A 460 19.91 8.75 -22.24
CA SER A 460 18.79 9.67 -22.51
C SER A 460 18.18 10.25 -21.23
N LEU A 461 18.14 9.46 -20.14
CA LEU A 461 17.67 9.93 -18.85
C LEU A 461 18.64 10.88 -18.15
N ILE A 462 19.96 10.66 -18.32
CA ILE A 462 21.00 11.54 -17.75
C ILE A 462 21.05 12.89 -18.49
N HIS A 463 20.71 12.93 -19.78
CA HIS A 463 20.74 14.14 -20.61
C HIS A 463 19.36 14.82 -20.72
N THR A 464 18.31 14.30 -20.12
CA THR A 464 17.03 15.01 -20.02
C THR A 464 17.15 16.04 -18.90
N PRO A 465 17.10 17.36 -19.17
CA PRO A 465 17.17 18.36 -18.13
C PRO A 465 16.06 18.13 -17.12
N SER A 466 16.40 18.21 -15.83
CA SER A 466 15.40 18.25 -14.78
C SER A 466 14.49 19.45 -15.00
N PRO A 467 13.17 19.36 -14.73
CA PRO A 467 12.27 20.52 -14.82
C PRO A 467 12.64 21.70 -13.90
N ARG A 468 13.78 21.62 -13.22
CA ARG A 468 14.28 22.62 -12.27
C ARG A 468 15.53 23.36 -12.75
N ASP A 469 16.06 23.08 -13.94
CA ASP A 469 17.19 23.83 -14.53
C ASP A 469 16.71 24.95 -15.45
#